data_abf47225b1a7177c494580bb273c9d96
#
_entry.id   abf47225b1a7177c494580bb273c9d96
#
_cell.length_a   1.000
_cell.length_b   1.000
_cell.length_c   1.000
_cell.angle_alpha   90.00
_cell.angle_beta   90.00
_cell.angle_gamma   90.00
#
_symmetry.space_group_name_H-M   'P 1'
#
loop_
_entity.id
_entity.type
_entity.pdbx_description
1 polymer ?
#
loop_
_entity_poly.entity_id
_entity_poly.type
_entity_poly.pdbx_seq_one_letter_code
_entity_poly.pdbx_strand_id
1 'polypeptide(L)'
;DWSSDVCSSDLIEDHFDSYPELERELEEKGKDELLELVRGIVPAGVKCIYIRQPKALGLGHAVLCAKPVVGDEPFGVMLADDLVDAPSSCIGQLTAVREARGGGSVIAVQDVAPEATNKYGIVSVDDTSLQTSQMRGIVEKPNPKVAPSRMAVIGRYVFEPEVFDYL
;
A
#
# COMPACT_ATOMS: atom_id res chain seq x y z
N ASP A 1 -2.17 17.45 0.83
CA ASP A 1 -3.53 17.80 1.28
C ASP A 1 -4.54 16.92 0.54
N TRP A 2 -4.72 15.71 1.05
CA TRP A 2 -5.54 14.63 0.46
C TRP A 2 -7.05 14.82 0.67
N SER A 3 -7.48 15.95 1.22
CA SER A 3 -8.85 16.12 1.70
C SER A 3 -9.78 16.89 0.76
N SER A 4 -9.35 17.32 -0.41
CA SER A 4 -10.13 18.30 -1.16
C SER A 4 -10.82 17.83 -2.44
N ASP A 5 -10.62 16.59 -2.90
CA ASP A 5 -11.30 16.11 -4.11
C ASP A 5 -12.27 14.97 -3.84
N VAL A 6 -13.50 15.33 -3.52
CA VAL A 6 -14.67 14.41 -3.52
C VAL A 6 -14.81 13.73 -4.90
N CYS A 7 -14.27 14.33 -5.96
CA CYS A 7 -14.31 13.82 -7.33
C CYS A 7 -13.27 12.72 -7.63
N SER A 8 -12.15 12.65 -6.88
CA SER A 8 -11.10 11.64 -7.15
C SER A 8 -11.41 10.28 -6.54
N SER A 9 -12.14 10.22 -5.43
CA SER A 9 -12.55 8.93 -4.84
C SER A 9 -13.55 8.20 -5.74
N ASP A 10 -14.52 8.90 -6.29
CA ASP A 10 -15.52 8.33 -7.18
C ASP A 10 -14.87 7.74 -8.45
N LEU A 11 -13.84 8.40 -9.00
CA LEU A 11 -13.11 7.91 -10.18
C LEU A 11 -12.31 6.63 -9.90
N ILE A 12 -11.79 6.45 -8.68
CA ILE A 12 -11.08 5.22 -8.30
C ILE A 12 -12.09 4.08 -8.10
N GLU A 13 -13.19 4.35 -7.44
CA GLU A 13 -14.28 3.38 -7.26
C GLU A 13 -14.83 2.96 -8.63
N ASP A 14 -15.18 3.92 -9.46
CA ASP A 14 -15.65 3.71 -10.83
C ASP A 14 -14.66 2.87 -11.66
N HIS A 15 -13.35 3.07 -11.50
CA HIS A 15 -12.34 2.32 -12.27
C HIS A 15 -12.38 0.81 -12.01
N PHE A 16 -12.74 0.39 -10.80
CA PHE A 16 -12.81 -1.02 -10.41
C PHE A 16 -14.23 -1.59 -10.48
N ASP A 17 -15.22 -0.78 -10.82
CA ASP A 17 -16.58 -1.25 -11.06
C ASP A 17 -16.77 -1.74 -12.50
N SER A 18 -17.81 -2.52 -12.73
CA SER A 18 -18.17 -2.96 -14.06
C SER A 18 -18.83 -1.82 -14.85
N TYR A 19 -18.49 -1.70 -16.14
CA TYR A 19 -19.06 -0.72 -17.06
C TYR A 19 -19.89 -1.40 -18.17
N PRO A 20 -21.12 -1.84 -17.87
CA PRO A 20 -21.92 -2.61 -18.85
C PRO A 20 -22.19 -1.86 -20.16
N GLU A 21 -22.26 -0.52 -20.11
CA GLU A 21 -22.47 0.30 -21.32
C GLU A 21 -21.23 0.35 -22.19
N LEU A 22 -20.04 0.55 -21.59
CA LEU A 22 -18.77 0.54 -22.30
C LEU A 22 -18.47 -0.86 -22.88
N GLU A 23 -18.69 -1.89 -22.09
CA GLU A 23 -18.48 -3.27 -22.52
C GLU A 23 -19.35 -3.60 -23.75
N ARG A 24 -20.62 -3.22 -23.73
CA ARG A 24 -21.54 -3.41 -24.87
C ARG A 24 -21.07 -2.64 -26.09
N GLU A 25 -20.67 -1.39 -25.93
CA GLU A 25 -20.17 -0.58 -27.04
C GLU A 25 -18.90 -1.19 -27.67
N LEU A 26 -17.99 -1.71 -26.86
CA LEU A 26 -16.78 -2.38 -27.33
C LEU A 26 -17.11 -3.68 -28.08
N GLU A 27 -18.05 -4.46 -27.57
CA GLU A 27 -18.54 -5.70 -28.19
C GLU A 27 -19.23 -5.43 -29.55
N GLU A 28 -20.14 -4.44 -29.62
CA GLU A 28 -20.81 -4.03 -30.86
C GLU A 28 -19.83 -3.51 -31.91
N LYS A 29 -18.71 -2.91 -31.49
CA LYS A 29 -17.66 -2.41 -32.38
C LYS A 29 -16.58 -3.44 -32.72
N GLY A 30 -16.68 -4.68 -32.22
CA GLY A 30 -15.71 -5.75 -32.41
C GLY A 30 -14.33 -5.45 -31.85
N LYS A 31 -14.25 -4.68 -30.73
CA LYS A 31 -13.01 -4.30 -30.07
C LYS A 31 -12.66 -5.28 -28.94
N ASP A 32 -12.48 -6.54 -29.29
CA ASP A 32 -12.34 -7.65 -28.34
C ASP A 32 -11.15 -7.49 -27.41
N GLU A 33 -9.99 -7.02 -27.90
CA GLU A 33 -8.80 -6.79 -27.06
C GLU A 33 -9.05 -5.73 -25.97
N LEU A 34 -9.76 -4.65 -26.30
CA LEU A 34 -10.11 -3.62 -25.32
C LEU A 34 -11.18 -4.10 -24.34
N LEU A 35 -12.12 -4.90 -24.82
CA LEU A 35 -13.15 -5.52 -23.99
C LEU A 35 -12.53 -6.44 -22.94
N GLU A 36 -11.58 -7.30 -23.36
CA GLU A 36 -10.85 -8.16 -22.44
C GLU A 36 -10.02 -7.37 -21.42
N LEU A 37 -9.40 -6.27 -21.84
CA LEU A 37 -8.65 -5.40 -20.96
C LEU A 37 -9.55 -4.77 -19.89
N VAL A 38 -10.72 -4.25 -20.28
CA VAL A 38 -11.70 -3.66 -19.34
C VAL A 38 -12.22 -4.72 -18.37
N ARG A 39 -12.60 -5.89 -18.83
CA ARG A 39 -13.06 -7.01 -17.99
C ARG A 39 -11.97 -7.56 -17.07
N GLY A 40 -10.71 -7.41 -17.47
CA GLY A 40 -9.55 -7.88 -16.71
C GLY A 40 -9.01 -6.93 -15.66
N ILE A 41 -9.56 -5.72 -15.51
CA ILE A 41 -9.11 -4.73 -14.51
C ILE A 41 -9.18 -5.32 -13.10
N VAL A 42 -10.29 -5.99 -12.77
CA VAL A 42 -10.43 -6.74 -11.53
C VAL A 42 -10.28 -8.23 -11.83
N PRO A 43 -9.21 -8.89 -11.40
CA PRO A 43 -9.00 -10.31 -11.65
C PRO A 43 -10.12 -11.18 -11.08
N ALA A 44 -10.39 -12.32 -11.73
CA ALA A 44 -11.39 -13.26 -11.26
C ALA A 44 -11.09 -13.73 -9.82
N GLY A 45 -12.10 -13.67 -8.94
CA GLY A 45 -11.98 -14.02 -7.53
C GLY A 45 -11.54 -12.87 -6.60
N VAL A 46 -11.16 -11.72 -7.15
CA VAL A 46 -10.91 -10.49 -6.38
C VAL A 46 -12.21 -9.72 -6.22
N LYS A 47 -12.41 -9.13 -5.05
CA LYS A 47 -13.55 -8.22 -4.76
C LYS A 47 -13.01 -6.91 -4.22
N CYS A 48 -13.51 -5.81 -4.74
CA CYS A 48 -13.26 -4.48 -4.20
C CYS A 48 -14.30 -4.15 -3.13
N ILE A 49 -13.86 -3.59 -2.02
CA ILE A 49 -14.70 -3.12 -0.92
C ILE A 49 -14.22 -1.71 -0.59
N TYR A 50 -15.13 -0.74 -0.68
CA TYR A 50 -14.82 0.65 -0.43
C TYR A 50 -15.20 1.02 1.00
N ILE A 51 -14.22 1.54 1.75
CA ILE A 51 -14.38 1.90 3.15
C ILE A 51 -14.09 3.38 3.31
N ARG A 52 -15.10 4.14 3.72
CA ARG A 52 -14.93 5.56 3.94
C ARG A 52 -14.27 5.85 5.28
N GLN A 53 -13.20 6.63 5.26
CA GLN A 53 -12.64 7.27 6.44
C GLN A 53 -13.46 8.52 6.76
N PRO A 54 -14.27 8.55 7.83
CA PRO A 54 -15.23 9.65 8.06
C PRO A 54 -14.56 10.95 8.54
N LYS A 55 -13.32 10.85 9.03
CA LYS A 55 -12.52 11.99 9.50
C LYS A 55 -11.07 11.78 9.08
N ALA A 56 -10.42 12.81 8.57
CA ALA A 56 -9.02 12.77 8.12
C ALA A 56 -8.05 12.77 9.33
N LEU A 57 -7.96 11.65 10.05
CA LEU A 57 -7.10 11.47 11.23
C LEU A 57 -5.75 10.80 10.91
N GLY A 58 -5.37 10.76 9.64
CA GLY A 58 -4.11 10.21 9.18
C GLY A 58 -4.18 8.74 8.73
N LEU A 59 -3.03 8.21 8.28
CA LEU A 59 -2.93 6.89 7.68
C LEU A 59 -3.32 5.76 8.66
N GLY A 60 -2.85 5.81 9.89
CA GLY A 60 -3.18 4.79 10.90
C GLY A 60 -4.68 4.66 11.10
N HIS A 61 -5.40 5.77 11.18
CA HIS A 61 -6.86 5.75 11.27
C HIS A 61 -7.54 5.20 10.00
N ALA A 62 -7.00 5.49 8.80
CA ALA A 62 -7.51 4.91 7.57
C ALA A 62 -7.36 3.37 7.58
N VAL A 63 -6.22 2.87 8.01
CA VAL A 63 -5.97 1.43 8.20
C VAL A 63 -6.92 0.84 9.25
N LEU A 64 -7.14 1.53 10.38
CA LEU A 64 -8.06 1.10 11.43
C LEU A 64 -9.51 0.96 10.91
N CYS A 65 -9.94 1.82 9.99
CA CYS A 65 -11.27 1.72 9.36
C CYS A 65 -11.47 0.40 8.60
N ALA A 66 -10.39 -0.25 8.16
CA ALA A 66 -10.45 -1.54 7.46
C ALA A 66 -10.60 -2.75 8.40
N LYS A 67 -10.38 -2.60 9.71
CA LYS A 67 -10.46 -3.70 10.70
C LYS A 67 -11.70 -4.58 10.57
N PRO A 68 -12.92 -4.05 10.40
CA PRO A 68 -14.13 -4.89 10.30
C PRO A 68 -14.16 -5.82 9.07
N VAL A 69 -13.39 -5.50 8.02
CA VAL A 69 -13.30 -6.29 6.79
C VAL A 69 -12.11 -7.23 6.83
N VAL A 70 -10.98 -6.76 7.34
CA VAL A 70 -9.74 -7.55 7.46
C VAL A 70 -9.88 -8.64 8.54
N GLY A 71 -10.55 -8.33 9.66
CA GLY A 71 -10.65 -9.26 10.78
C GLY A 71 -9.30 -9.53 11.45
N ASP A 72 -9.05 -10.80 11.76
CA ASP A 72 -7.86 -11.26 12.48
C ASP A 72 -6.83 -11.93 11.53
N GLU A 73 -6.84 -11.56 10.26
CA GLU A 73 -5.90 -12.08 9.26
C GLU A 73 -4.76 -11.10 8.97
N PRO A 74 -3.56 -11.60 8.63
CA PRO A 74 -2.49 -10.74 8.11
C PRO A 74 -2.92 -10.08 6.80
N PHE A 75 -2.55 -8.83 6.60
CA PHE A 75 -2.98 -8.05 5.44
C PHE A 75 -1.91 -7.14 4.88
N GLY A 76 -2.03 -6.85 3.58
CA GLY A 76 -1.17 -5.89 2.89
C GLY A 76 -1.75 -4.48 2.90
N VAL A 77 -0.91 -3.46 3.06
CA VAL A 77 -1.26 -2.06 2.87
C VAL A 77 -0.39 -1.48 1.76
N MET A 78 -1.03 -0.84 0.79
CA MET A 78 -0.38 -0.18 -0.34
C MET A 78 -0.88 1.25 -0.44
N LEU A 79 0.03 2.22 -0.32
CA LEU A 79 -0.31 3.62 -0.57
C LEU A 79 -0.33 3.85 -2.08
N ALA A 80 -1.35 4.58 -2.56
CA ALA A 80 -1.61 4.75 -3.98
C ALA A 80 -0.64 5.70 -4.68
N ASP A 81 0.07 6.54 -3.94
CA ASP A 81 1.03 7.52 -4.43
C ASP A 81 2.46 6.98 -4.60
N ASP A 82 2.72 5.75 -4.13
CA ASP A 82 4.00 5.06 -4.32
C ASP A 82 3.87 3.95 -5.38
N LEU A 83 4.51 4.11 -6.52
CA LEU A 83 4.61 3.09 -7.55
C LEU A 83 5.92 2.32 -7.41
N VAL A 84 5.82 1.00 -7.30
CA VAL A 84 6.98 0.10 -7.28
C VAL A 84 6.96 -0.76 -8.54
N ASP A 85 7.91 -0.51 -9.45
CA ASP A 85 8.13 -1.31 -10.64
C ASP A 85 9.23 -2.33 -10.38
N ALA A 86 8.89 -3.61 -10.35
CA ALA A 86 9.81 -4.70 -10.09
C ALA A 86 9.30 -6.00 -10.75
N PRO A 87 10.21 -6.95 -11.09
CA PRO A 87 9.85 -8.25 -11.67
C PRO A 87 8.87 -9.07 -10.80
N SER A 88 8.94 -8.92 -9.48
CA SER A 88 7.99 -9.49 -8.53
C SER A 88 7.36 -8.36 -7.71
N SER A 89 6.06 -8.49 -7.40
CA SER A 89 5.35 -7.45 -6.65
C SER A 89 6.00 -7.21 -5.28
N CYS A 90 6.06 -5.94 -4.86
CA CYS A 90 6.64 -5.59 -3.56
C CYS A 90 5.91 -6.30 -2.41
N ILE A 91 4.57 -6.34 -2.43
CA ILE A 91 3.78 -7.07 -1.42
C ILE A 91 4.13 -8.56 -1.43
N GLY A 92 4.30 -9.19 -2.59
CA GLY A 92 4.73 -10.59 -2.68
C GLY A 92 6.10 -10.82 -2.03
N GLN A 93 7.06 -9.89 -2.21
CA GLN A 93 8.36 -9.95 -1.54
C GLN A 93 8.21 -9.83 -0.01
N LEU A 94 7.40 -8.89 0.48
CA LEU A 94 7.16 -8.72 1.92
C LEU A 94 6.48 -9.96 2.52
N THR A 95 5.50 -10.53 1.81
CA THR A 95 4.82 -11.76 2.23
C THR A 95 5.80 -12.91 2.35
N ALA A 96 6.68 -13.11 1.36
CA ALA A 96 7.71 -14.14 1.39
C ALA A 96 8.67 -13.97 2.58
N VAL A 97 9.06 -12.73 2.91
CA VAL A 97 9.89 -12.44 4.09
C VAL A 97 9.14 -12.80 5.38
N ARG A 98 7.87 -12.42 5.48
CA ARG A 98 7.02 -12.78 6.63
C ARG A 98 6.94 -14.30 6.82
N GLU A 99 6.65 -15.04 5.77
CA GLU A 99 6.55 -16.51 5.79
C GLU A 99 7.87 -17.16 6.19
N ALA A 100 8.99 -16.71 5.61
CA ALA A 100 10.32 -17.23 5.94
C ALA A 100 10.73 -16.99 7.40
N ARG A 101 10.15 -15.97 8.05
CA ARG A 101 10.38 -15.66 9.46
C ARG A 101 9.36 -16.30 10.42
N GLY A 102 8.35 -16.96 9.90
CA GLY A 102 7.28 -17.57 10.70
C GLY A 102 6.27 -16.56 11.27
N GLY A 103 6.12 -15.42 10.62
CA GLY A 103 5.21 -14.35 10.99
C GLY A 103 5.90 -13.01 11.27
N GLY A 104 5.11 -12.04 11.77
CA GLY A 104 5.55 -10.69 12.08
C GLY A 104 5.29 -9.69 10.96
N SER A 105 5.07 -8.43 11.33
CA SER A 105 4.85 -7.34 10.37
C SER A 105 6.14 -7.01 9.60
N VAL A 106 6.00 -6.74 8.32
CA VAL A 106 7.11 -6.40 7.41
C VAL A 106 6.80 -5.10 6.68
N ILE A 107 7.75 -4.19 6.61
CA ILE A 107 7.63 -2.93 5.90
C ILE A 107 8.70 -2.80 4.83
N ALA A 108 8.34 -2.21 3.70
CA ALA A 108 9.30 -1.90 2.66
C ALA A 108 10.01 -0.57 2.94
N VAL A 109 11.31 -0.56 2.69
CA VAL A 109 12.15 0.63 2.82
C VAL A 109 13.03 0.81 1.59
N GLN A 110 13.42 2.05 1.35
CA GLN A 110 14.34 2.44 0.28
C GLN A 110 15.48 3.27 0.85
N ASP A 111 16.71 3.04 0.39
CA ASP A 111 17.82 3.92 0.71
C ASP A 111 17.69 5.25 -0.05
N VAL A 112 17.66 6.35 0.67
CA VAL A 112 17.49 7.69 0.10
C VAL A 112 18.74 8.55 0.36
N ALA A 113 18.88 9.62 -0.42
CA ALA A 113 19.95 10.60 -0.18
C ALA A 113 19.79 11.23 1.23
N PRO A 114 20.89 11.51 1.94
CA PRO A 114 20.84 12.03 3.32
C PRO A 114 19.93 13.26 3.47
N GLU A 115 19.97 14.17 2.52
CA GLU A 115 19.15 15.40 2.48
C GLU A 115 17.67 15.13 2.27
N ALA A 116 17.29 13.96 1.77
CA ALA A 116 15.90 13.60 1.54
C ALA A 116 15.24 12.95 2.76
N THR A 117 15.99 12.61 3.81
CA THR A 117 15.46 11.94 5.00
C THR A 117 14.36 12.74 5.72
N ASN A 118 14.36 14.05 5.58
CA ASN A 118 13.33 14.94 6.14
C ASN A 118 11.97 14.89 5.43
N LYS A 119 11.83 14.06 4.41
CA LYS A 119 10.57 13.88 3.66
C LYS A 119 9.82 12.62 4.04
N TYR A 120 10.47 11.67 4.73
CA TYR A 120 9.98 10.31 4.97
C TYR A 120 10.05 9.92 6.45
N GLY A 121 9.30 8.91 6.82
CA GLY A 121 9.57 8.13 8.02
C GLY A 121 10.86 7.34 7.83
N ILE A 122 11.85 7.55 8.69
CA ILE A 122 13.16 6.90 8.62
C ILE A 122 13.27 5.84 9.71
N VAL A 123 13.56 4.61 9.31
CA VAL A 123 13.67 3.49 10.25
C VAL A 123 15.10 3.37 10.79
N SER A 124 15.21 2.95 12.05
CA SER A 124 16.44 2.39 12.60
C SER A 124 16.37 0.87 12.58
N VAL A 125 17.43 0.23 12.13
CA VAL A 125 17.54 -1.23 11.99
C VAL A 125 18.83 -1.74 12.60
N ASP A 126 18.92 -3.03 12.88
CA ASP A 126 20.12 -3.65 13.45
C ASP A 126 21.30 -3.61 12.48
N ASP A 127 21.04 -3.87 11.20
CA ASP A 127 22.06 -3.91 10.16
C ASP A 127 21.50 -3.37 8.83
N THR A 128 22.07 -2.27 8.38
CA THR A 128 21.68 -1.60 7.12
C THR A 128 22.25 -2.26 5.87
N SER A 129 23.19 -3.19 6.02
CA SER A 129 23.78 -3.92 4.90
C SER A 129 22.95 -5.12 4.44
N LEU A 130 22.00 -5.55 5.25
CA LEU A 130 21.15 -6.70 4.96
C LEU A 130 19.91 -6.27 4.16
N GLN A 131 19.50 -7.10 3.21
CA GLN A 131 18.25 -6.93 2.47
C GLN A 131 17.02 -6.97 3.40
N THR A 132 17.11 -7.72 4.50
CA THR A 132 16.06 -7.80 5.53
C THR A 132 16.70 -7.69 6.89
N SER A 133 16.28 -6.72 7.68
CA SER A 133 16.80 -6.46 9.02
C SER A 133 15.68 -6.20 10.01
N GLN A 134 15.99 -6.41 11.31
CA GLN A 134 15.04 -6.10 12.38
C GLN A 134 14.95 -4.59 12.57
N MET A 135 13.73 -4.06 12.46
CA MET A 135 13.45 -2.66 12.79
C MET A 135 13.46 -2.44 14.31
N ARG A 136 14.10 -1.35 14.76
CA ARG A 136 14.18 -0.94 16.16
C ARG A 136 13.33 0.29 16.48
N GLY A 137 13.04 1.08 15.47
CA GLY A 137 12.21 2.28 15.62
C GLY A 137 12.04 3.01 14.31
N ILE A 138 11.21 4.04 14.34
CA ILE A 138 10.95 4.94 13.22
C ILE A 138 10.91 6.37 13.73
N VAL A 139 11.44 7.30 12.94
CA VAL A 139 11.38 8.74 13.20
C VAL A 139 10.76 9.43 12.01
N GLU A 140 9.66 10.10 12.21
CA GLU A 140 8.96 10.83 11.14
C GLU A 140 9.72 12.10 10.77
N LYS A 141 10.09 12.21 9.51
CA LYS A 141 10.74 13.39 8.89
C LYS A 141 11.88 13.98 9.73
N PRO A 142 12.87 13.19 10.12
CA PRO A 142 13.96 13.66 10.96
C PRO A 142 14.80 14.73 10.25
N ASN A 143 15.44 15.60 11.03
CA ASN A 143 16.49 16.44 10.43
C ASN A 143 17.61 15.53 9.88
N PRO A 144 18.12 15.78 8.66
CA PRO A 144 19.16 14.96 8.03
C PRO A 144 20.41 14.72 8.88
N LYS A 145 20.74 15.67 9.76
CA LYS A 145 21.93 15.56 10.65
C LYS A 145 21.76 14.56 11.81
N VAL A 146 20.50 14.17 12.12
CA VAL A 146 20.17 13.29 13.24
C VAL A 146 19.31 12.10 12.83
N ALA A 147 19.13 11.90 11.52
CA ALA A 147 18.40 10.77 10.99
C ALA A 147 19.08 9.46 11.43
N PRO A 148 18.32 8.46 11.94
CA PRO A 148 18.92 7.22 12.47
C PRO A 148 19.55 6.35 11.38
N SER A 149 19.12 6.51 10.14
CA SER A 149 19.63 5.85 8.94
C SER A 149 19.22 6.63 7.70
N ARG A 150 19.35 6.02 6.51
CA ARG A 150 18.82 6.52 5.24
C ARG A 150 17.68 5.66 4.70
N MET A 151 17.19 4.70 5.49
CA MET A 151 16.14 3.78 5.09
C MET A 151 14.76 4.43 5.29
N ALA A 152 14.21 4.92 4.20
CA ALA A 152 12.90 5.58 4.15
C ALA A 152 11.78 4.56 3.92
N VAL A 153 10.69 4.71 4.64
CA VAL A 153 9.47 3.91 4.42
C VAL A 153 8.80 4.35 3.11
N ILE A 154 8.39 3.39 2.29
CA ILE A 154 7.85 3.59 0.94
C ILE A 154 6.41 3.09 0.76
N GLY A 155 5.57 3.23 1.75
CA GLY A 155 4.13 3.00 1.61
C GLY A 155 3.72 1.56 1.22
N ARG A 156 4.53 0.55 1.54
CA ARG A 156 4.25 -0.87 1.32
C ARG A 156 4.48 -1.64 2.61
N TYR A 157 3.43 -2.31 3.07
CA TYR A 157 3.42 -2.99 4.37
C TYR A 157 2.72 -4.33 4.25
N VAL A 158 3.17 -5.30 5.03
CA VAL A 158 2.41 -6.48 5.42
C VAL A 158 2.32 -6.46 6.93
N PHE A 159 1.12 -6.37 7.46
CA PHE A 159 0.87 -6.27 8.89
C PHE A 159 0.23 -7.54 9.44
N GLU A 160 0.57 -7.84 10.68
CA GLU A 160 -0.21 -8.74 11.53
C GLU A 160 -1.43 -8.00 12.09
N PRO A 161 -2.54 -8.70 12.38
CA PRO A 161 -3.77 -8.06 12.87
C PRO A 161 -3.59 -7.31 14.19
N GLU A 162 -2.59 -7.67 15.00
CA GLU A 162 -2.24 -6.97 16.24
C GLU A 162 -1.92 -5.49 16.03
N VAL A 163 -1.59 -5.06 14.82
CA VAL A 163 -1.38 -3.64 14.52
C VAL A 163 -2.61 -2.79 14.86
N PHE A 164 -3.80 -3.35 14.74
CA PHE A 164 -5.04 -2.66 15.07
C PHE A 164 -5.18 -2.28 16.55
N ASP A 165 -4.42 -2.91 17.44
CA ASP A 165 -4.43 -2.59 18.87
C ASP A 165 -3.56 -1.37 19.22
N TYR A 166 -2.76 -0.90 18.22
CA TYR A 166 -1.87 0.26 18.35
C TYR A 166 -2.33 1.46 17.51
N LEU A 167 -3.39 1.34 16.74
CA LEU A 167 -3.98 2.38 15.90
C LEU A 167 -5.25 2.94 16.55
#